data_f9184b6d07d8c0b2b71ffc4b51ea05d6
#
_entry.id   f9184b6d07d8c0b2b71ffc4b51ea05d6
#
_cell.length_a   1.000
_cell.length_b   1.000
_cell.length_c   1.000
_cell.angle_alpha   90.00
_cell.angle_beta   90.00
_cell.angle_gamma   90.00
#
_symmetry.space_group_name_H-M   'P 1'
#
loop_
_entity.id
_entity.type
_entity.pdbx_description
1 polymer ?
#
loop_
_entity_poly.entity_id
_entity_poly.type
_entity_poly.pdbx_seq_one_letter_code
_entity_poly.pdbx_strand_id
1 'polypeptide(L)'
;MKTKFMNKRIIRKGTQVVYRGGFGADPQKIAVVTGVERTEYPREKYGDEVESVNLDEHYVLTLNNGHWCYSDQVDGVVVTPSKSAA
;
A
#
# COMPACT_ATOMS: atom_id res chain seq x y z
N MET A 1 12.19 21.63 -7.42
CA MET A 1 11.91 21.16 -7.24
C MET A 1 11.05 20.53 -7.03
N LYS A 2 10.52 20.35 -6.98
CA LYS A 2 9.81 19.88 -6.76
C LYS A 2 9.29 18.78 -7.02
N THR A 3 9.27 18.40 -7.19
CA THR A 3 8.75 17.28 -7.63
C THR A 3 8.95 16.07 -6.93
N LYS A 4 9.49 16.01 -5.94
CA LYS A 4 9.84 14.89 -5.28
C LYS A 4 8.77 14.15 -4.69
N PHE A 5 7.65 14.68 -4.44
CA PHE A 5 6.64 13.89 -3.82
C PHE A 5 6.10 12.83 -4.72
N MET A 6 6.42 12.86 -5.99
CA MET A 6 6.00 11.80 -6.83
C MET A 6 6.66 10.54 -6.51
N ASN A 7 7.74 10.57 -5.80
CA ASN A 7 8.42 9.38 -5.44
C ASN A 7 7.75 8.62 -4.33
N LYS A 8 6.67 9.15 -3.78
CA LYS A 8 6.00 8.52 -2.68
C LYS A 8 4.96 7.53 -3.14
N ARG A 9 5.23 6.85 -4.23
CA ARG A 9 4.35 5.80 -4.69
C ARG A 9 4.90 4.42 -4.38
N ILE A 10 5.97 4.35 -3.63
CA ILE A 10 6.58 3.09 -3.24
C ILE A 10 5.94 2.60 -1.96
N ILE A 11 5.56 1.33 -1.95
CA ILE A 11 4.95 0.69 -0.79
C ILE A 11 5.90 -0.36 -0.26
N ARG A 12 6.14 -0.33 1.05
CA ARG A 12 6.97 -1.32 1.71
C ARG A 12 6.49 -1.45 3.15
N LYS A 13 7.12 -2.33 3.92
CA LYS A 13 6.75 -2.47 5.31
C LYS A 13 6.93 -1.13 6.01
N GLY A 14 5.93 -0.74 6.77
CA GLY A 14 5.94 0.53 7.47
C GLY A 14 5.24 1.65 6.73
N THR A 15 4.91 1.45 5.46
CA THR A 15 4.19 2.46 4.69
C THR A 15 2.72 2.49 5.13
N GLN A 16 2.16 3.68 5.28
CA GLN A 16 0.74 3.81 5.52
C GLN A 16 0.03 3.94 4.17
N VAL A 17 -1.05 3.20 4.03
CA VAL A 17 -1.83 3.23 2.80
C VAL A 17 -3.28 3.53 3.12
N VAL A 18 -3.96 4.13 2.16
CA VAL A 18 -5.39 4.32 2.19
C VAL A 18 -6.00 3.23 1.31
N TYR A 19 -6.87 2.44 1.87
CA TYR A 19 -7.45 1.32 1.13
C TYR A 19 -8.91 1.15 1.49
N ARG A 20 -9.60 0.34 0.68
CA ARG A 20 -11.00 0.02 0.93
C ARG A 20 -11.13 -1.49 1.05
N GLY A 21 -11.60 -1.96 2.19
CA GLY A 21 -11.88 -3.37 2.38
C GLY A 21 -13.13 -3.80 1.64
N GLY A 22 -13.54 -5.06 1.85
CA GLY A 22 -14.77 -5.53 1.23
C GLY A 22 -14.75 -5.47 -0.28
N PHE A 23 -13.60 -5.73 -0.90
CA PHE A 23 -13.44 -5.64 -2.36
C PHE A 23 -13.76 -4.25 -2.89
N GLY A 24 -13.47 -3.24 -2.08
CA GLY A 24 -13.68 -1.85 -2.46
C GLY A 24 -15.00 -1.28 -2.05
N ALA A 25 -15.84 -2.07 -1.36
CA ALA A 25 -17.16 -1.61 -0.96
C ALA A 25 -17.17 -0.88 0.36
N ASP A 26 -16.16 -1.09 1.20
CA ASP A 26 -16.12 -0.48 2.52
C ASP A 26 -15.59 0.94 2.43
N PRO A 27 -15.86 1.77 3.45
CA PRO A 27 -15.27 3.10 3.49
C PRO A 27 -13.74 3.02 3.56
N GLN A 28 -13.09 4.08 3.14
CA GLN A 28 -11.64 4.15 3.17
C GLN A 28 -11.11 4.02 4.59
N LYS A 29 -10.00 3.33 4.73
CA LYS A 29 -9.29 3.17 5.99
C LYS A 29 -7.82 3.41 5.75
N ILE A 30 -7.12 3.75 6.81
CA ILE A 30 -5.65 3.90 6.76
C ILE A 30 -5.07 2.77 7.60
N ALA A 31 -4.04 2.12 7.08
CA ALA A 31 -3.36 1.06 7.81
C ALA A 31 -1.89 1.07 7.45
N VAL A 32 -1.10 0.43 8.30
CA VAL A 32 0.35 0.32 8.08
C VAL A 32 0.62 -1.05 7.48
N VAL A 33 1.41 -1.06 6.42
CA VAL A 33 1.78 -2.28 5.72
C VAL A 33 2.77 -3.06 6.56
N THR A 34 2.50 -4.34 6.80
CA THR A 34 3.39 -5.22 7.52
C THR A 34 3.96 -6.32 6.64
N GLY A 35 3.45 -6.50 5.43
CA GLY A 35 3.99 -7.46 4.50
C GLY A 35 3.62 -7.08 3.07
N VAL A 36 4.51 -7.37 2.13
CA VAL A 36 4.31 -7.04 0.73
C VAL A 36 4.66 -8.26 -0.10
N GLU A 37 3.73 -8.67 -0.97
CA GLU A 37 3.97 -9.75 -1.92
C GLU A 37 3.65 -9.23 -3.31
N ARG A 38 4.57 -9.38 -4.24
CA ARG A 38 4.32 -9.02 -5.62
C ARG A 38 3.61 -10.16 -6.31
N THR A 39 2.54 -9.85 -7.02
CA THR A 39 1.78 -10.86 -7.74
C THR A 39 1.85 -10.58 -9.23
N GLU A 40 1.53 -11.61 -10.01
CA GLU A 40 1.59 -11.48 -11.45
C GLU A 40 0.33 -10.80 -11.99
N TYR A 41 -0.79 -11.04 -11.35
CA TYR A 41 -2.08 -10.51 -11.81
C TYR A 41 -2.77 -9.79 -10.67
N PRO A 42 -3.67 -8.86 -10.98
CA PRO A 42 -4.48 -8.24 -9.93
C PRO A 42 -5.38 -9.29 -9.28
N ARG A 43 -5.60 -9.14 -8.00
CA ARG A 43 -6.43 -10.04 -7.21
C ARG A 43 -5.90 -11.46 -7.12
N GLU A 44 -4.63 -11.62 -7.34
CA GLU A 44 -3.95 -12.87 -7.06
C GLU A 44 -3.49 -12.83 -5.62
N LYS A 45 -3.84 -13.86 -4.85
CA LYS A 45 -3.64 -13.81 -3.40
C LYS A 45 -2.23 -14.14 -2.98
N TYR A 46 -1.55 -14.96 -3.74
CA TYR A 46 -0.22 -15.42 -3.34
C TYR A 46 0.80 -14.94 -4.34
N GLY A 47 1.89 -14.42 -3.86
CA GLY A 47 2.96 -13.95 -4.71
C GLY A 47 4.30 -14.08 -4.02
N ASP A 48 5.29 -13.43 -4.58
CA ASP A 48 6.64 -13.46 -4.03
C ASP A 48 6.81 -12.33 -3.04
N GLU A 49 7.31 -12.67 -1.87
CA GLU A 49 7.59 -11.64 -0.87
C GLU A 49 8.70 -10.74 -1.39
N VAL A 50 8.48 -9.43 -1.34
CA VAL A 50 9.45 -8.46 -1.84
C VAL A 50 9.57 -7.33 -0.83
N GLU A 51 10.61 -6.53 -0.97
CA GLU A 51 10.82 -5.42 -0.07
C GLU A 51 9.90 -4.26 -0.38
N SER A 52 9.60 -4.02 -1.63
CA SER A 52 8.78 -2.89 -2.02
C SER A 52 8.12 -3.14 -3.37
N VAL A 53 7.03 -2.42 -3.61
CA VAL A 53 6.36 -2.40 -4.89
C VAL A 53 5.95 -0.97 -5.19
N ASN A 54 5.69 -0.69 -6.46
CA ASN A 54 5.07 0.58 -6.84
C ASN A 54 3.57 0.49 -6.68
N LEU A 55 2.97 1.63 -6.40
CA LEU A 55 1.54 1.73 -6.18
C LEU A 55 0.73 1.14 -7.33
N ASP A 56 1.20 1.26 -8.55
CA ASP A 56 0.46 0.80 -9.72
C ASP A 56 0.89 -0.59 -10.20
N GLU A 57 1.67 -1.31 -9.41
CA GLU A 57 1.98 -2.71 -9.71
C GLU A 57 0.89 -3.61 -9.13
N HIS A 58 1.05 -4.91 -9.32
CA HIS A 58 0.11 -5.90 -8.77
C HIS A 58 0.74 -6.50 -7.50
N TYR A 59 0.00 -6.48 -6.41
CA TYR A 59 0.53 -6.95 -5.14
C TYR A 59 -0.58 -7.25 -4.16
N VAL A 60 -0.20 -7.91 -3.07
CA VAL A 60 -1.05 -8.12 -1.91
C VAL A 60 -0.33 -7.54 -0.72
N LEU A 61 -1.03 -6.79 0.08
CA LEU A 61 -0.48 -6.17 1.27
C LEU A 61 -1.10 -6.80 2.50
N THR A 62 -0.25 -7.12 3.49
CA THR A 62 -0.71 -7.48 4.82
C THR A 62 -0.66 -6.21 5.66
N LEU A 63 -1.67 -6.00 6.46
CA LEU A 63 -1.85 -4.75 7.18
C LEU A 63 -1.83 -5.00 8.68
N ASN A 64 -1.52 -3.96 9.44
CA ASN A 64 -1.33 -4.08 10.87
C ASN A 64 -2.64 -4.24 11.64
N ASN A 65 -3.77 -4.13 10.98
CA ASN A 65 -5.06 -4.29 11.63
C ASN A 65 -5.64 -5.70 11.46
N GLY A 66 -4.80 -6.65 11.02
CA GLY A 66 -5.24 -8.02 10.84
C GLY A 66 -5.90 -8.29 9.49
N HIS A 67 -5.97 -7.30 8.64
CA HIS A 67 -6.56 -7.45 7.32
C HIS A 67 -5.48 -7.50 6.26
N TRP A 68 -5.88 -7.77 5.05
CA TRP A 68 -5.01 -7.73 3.89
C TRP A 68 -5.82 -7.19 2.72
N CYS A 69 -5.14 -6.73 1.67
CA CYS A 69 -5.85 -6.17 0.53
C CYS A 69 -5.09 -6.42 -0.75
N TYR A 70 -5.82 -6.41 -1.85
CA TYR A 70 -5.24 -6.47 -3.18
C TYR A 70 -4.84 -5.07 -3.63
N SER A 71 -3.97 -5.03 -4.63
CA SER A 71 -3.47 -3.75 -5.14
C SER A 71 -4.59 -2.84 -5.65
N ASP A 72 -5.63 -3.40 -6.23
CA ASP A 72 -6.71 -2.57 -6.77
C ASP A 72 -7.62 -2.02 -5.67
N GLN A 73 -7.40 -2.40 -4.42
CA GLN A 73 -8.14 -1.84 -3.29
C GLN A 73 -7.37 -0.69 -2.63
N VAL A 74 -6.16 -0.42 -3.06
CA VAL A 74 -5.34 0.64 -2.46
C VAL A 74 -5.60 1.92 -3.23
N ASP A 75 -6.04 2.94 -2.51
CA ASP A 75 -6.34 4.25 -3.13
C ASP A 75 -5.11 5.14 -3.17
N GLY A 76 -4.18 4.94 -2.27
CA GLY A 76 -2.98 5.76 -2.28
C GLY A 76 -2.10 5.51 -1.08
N VAL A 77 -0.99 6.19 -1.05
CA VAL A 77 -0.01 6.12 0.03
C VAL A 77 -0.13 7.41 0.83
N VAL A 78 -0.16 7.26 2.15
CA VAL A 78 -0.21 8.43 3.03
C VAL A 78 1.20 8.99 3.13
N VAL A 79 1.38 10.23 2.75
CA VAL A 79 2.65 10.92 2.89
C VAL A 79 2.55 11.83 4.09
N THR A 80 3.30 11.50 5.13
CA THR A 80 3.31 12.31 6.33
C THR A 80 4.34 13.40 6.17
N PRO A 81 3.91 14.64 6.33
CA PRO A 81 4.91 15.73 6.30
C PRO A 81 5.76 15.58 7.52
N SER A 82 6.87 15.73 7.48
CA SER A 82 7.70 15.42 8.60
C SER A 82 7.85 16.52 9.59
N LYS A 83 7.43 16.11 9.51
CA LYS A 83 7.77 16.36 10.13
C LYS A 83 8.14 16.68 10.69
N SER A 84 7.97 16.71 10.56
CA SER A 84 8.35 16.89 10.84
C SER A 84 8.86 17.06 11.33
N ALA A 85 9.09 17.04 11.21
CA ALA A 85 9.64 17.11 11.60
C ALA A 85 10.02 17.54 12.20
N ALA A 86 9.98 17.65 12.30
CA ALA A 86 10.35 18.15 12.89
C ALA A 86 10.84 18.26 13.08
#